data_2f008b0cf674e8cf4a21d73636e55dbf
#
_entry.id   2f008b0cf674e8cf4a21d73636e55dbf
#
_cell.length_a   1.000
_cell.length_b   1.000
_cell.length_c   1.000
_cell.angle_alpha   90.00
_cell.angle_beta   90.00
_cell.angle_gamma   90.00
#
_symmetry.space_group_name_H-M   'P 1'
#
loop_
_entity.id
_entity.type
_entity.pdbx_description
1 polymer ?
#
loop_
_entity_poly.entity_id
_entity_poly.type
_entity_poly.pdbx_seq_one_letter_code
_entity_poly.pdbx_strand_id
1 'polypeptide(L)'
;MERRYQGLRSISVVAIGTTLILSCGGGRASDAPAADGEAAPAGGAVTLWTDSTELFMEHPALIVGAPDKFAVHLTDLTDFAPLRSGKITLRFEPRGGGEPIVVTQAAPRSPGIYGPAPEFTRPGVYDLTISVESPQARDVLRVPDLRVYASAAEAPKEGGGDDDGISFLKEQQWKTPGFATAFATTGRVTETFQATGQIVPAVGRMARISAPVAGVVEANGVARSPAPGQRVIKGQVLAVLTPALNEGGSAYAQARAELREAEDEHARASRLYAVEAVPQRRVHQSEIRLTAAREALAGFGGTDAARDDGRIAIRAPLAGLVASRSLAPGSRVEAGTELFTLIDPSVVWLDVRVPAAQAARVNASSKATFRVPGSADGWRARRTVSVGGVIDSVSRTVPVIYEVANPGGTLKVGMHAQVAVGTGREVEGVVIPSAAILDDDGRPVAYVQPAGERFEKRELTVGGTSDDRALVLSGIKAGERVVTGAAYQVRLASLSTSVPAHGHEH
;
A
#
# COMPACT_ATOMS: atom_id res chain seq x y z
N MET A 1 -13.42 21.83 49.40
CA MET A 1 -14.76 21.28 49.67
C MET A 1 -14.74 19.84 49.29
N GLU A 2 -14.58 19.02 50.34
CA GLU A 2 -14.64 17.56 50.32
C GLU A 2 -16.04 17.06 49.99
N ARG A 3 -16.16 15.91 49.39
CA ARG A 3 -16.98 14.83 49.90
C ARG A 3 -16.62 13.49 49.25
N ARG A 4 -16.08 12.64 50.10
CA ARG A 4 -15.99 11.19 50.00
C ARG A 4 -17.41 10.58 50.00
N TYR A 5 -17.58 9.43 49.33
CA TYR A 5 -18.43 8.36 49.86
C TYR A 5 -17.80 7.00 49.55
N GLN A 6 -17.58 6.29 50.64
CA GLN A 6 -17.26 4.85 50.78
C GLN A 6 -18.57 4.05 50.82
N GLY A 7 -18.48 2.77 50.56
CA GLY A 7 -19.49 1.75 50.92
C GLY A 7 -19.29 0.50 50.08
N LEU A 8 -18.59 -0.46 50.49
CA LEU A 8 -18.74 -1.61 51.40
C LEU A 8 -19.55 -2.81 50.79
N ARG A 9 -18.77 -3.90 50.55
CA ARG A 9 -18.98 -5.33 50.92
C ARG A 9 -20.32 -6.04 50.59
N SER A 10 -20.22 -7.19 49.92
CA SER A 10 -20.73 -8.43 50.50
C SER A 10 -20.09 -9.67 49.85
N ILE A 11 -19.50 -10.46 50.69
CA ILE A 11 -19.04 -11.84 50.54
C ILE A 11 -20.26 -12.71 50.76
N SER A 12 -20.47 -13.75 49.94
CA SER A 12 -21.31 -14.92 50.33
C SER A 12 -20.67 -16.19 49.80
N VAL A 13 -20.08 -16.90 50.73
CA VAL A 13 -19.69 -18.31 50.64
C VAL A 13 -20.92 -19.14 50.95
N VAL A 14 -21.24 -20.13 50.12
CA VAL A 14 -22.10 -21.27 50.51
C VAL A 14 -21.42 -22.54 50.03
N ALA A 15 -20.94 -23.30 51.01
CA ALA A 15 -20.58 -24.69 50.90
C ALA A 15 -21.79 -25.55 51.38
N ILE A 16 -21.84 -26.81 50.99
CA ILE A 16 -22.64 -27.94 51.42
C ILE A 16 -23.17 -28.63 50.14
N GLY A 17 -23.04 -29.92 49.89
CA GLY A 17 -22.69 -31.03 50.68
C GLY A 17 -22.65 -32.31 49.82
N THR A 18 -21.87 -33.20 50.26
CA THR A 18 -21.60 -34.55 49.79
C THR A 18 -22.82 -35.43 49.83
N THR A 19 -23.12 -36.19 48.76
CA THR A 19 -23.95 -37.41 48.89
C THR A 19 -23.33 -38.54 48.06
N LEU A 20 -22.71 -39.47 48.73
CA LEU A 20 -22.34 -40.79 48.22
C LEU A 20 -23.63 -41.63 48.02
N ILE A 21 -23.73 -42.19 46.81
CA ILE A 21 -24.57 -43.38 46.63
C ILE A 21 -23.73 -44.50 46.04
N LEU A 22 -23.38 -45.48 46.81
CA LEU A 22 -22.88 -46.77 46.36
C LEU A 22 -24.00 -47.53 45.66
N SER A 23 -23.77 -48.00 44.44
CA SER A 23 -24.51 -49.12 43.87
C SER A 23 -23.53 -50.09 43.25
N CYS A 24 -23.41 -51.25 43.83
CA CYS A 24 -22.71 -52.39 43.29
C CYS A 24 -23.52 -53.03 42.16
N GLY A 25 -22.84 -53.23 41.01
CA GLY A 25 -23.35 -54.05 39.89
C GLY A 25 -22.15 -54.62 39.12
N GLY A 26 -21.80 -55.85 39.44
CA GLY A 26 -20.71 -56.59 38.82
C GLY A 26 -21.02 -56.96 37.37
N GLY A 27 -20.11 -56.63 36.45
CA GLY A 27 -20.04 -57.15 35.12
C GLY A 27 -18.55 -57.35 34.80
N ARG A 28 -18.13 -58.62 34.73
CA ARG A 28 -16.78 -58.98 34.22
C ARG A 28 -16.66 -58.56 32.79
N ALA A 29 -15.93 -57.50 32.54
CA ALA A 29 -15.34 -57.23 31.21
C ALA A 29 -14.08 -58.12 31.11
N SER A 30 -14.08 -58.99 30.14
CA SER A 30 -12.90 -59.79 29.76
C SER A 30 -11.79 -58.84 29.30
N ASP A 31 -10.64 -58.90 29.95
CA ASP A 31 -9.38 -58.43 29.42
C ASP A 31 -9.07 -59.17 28.12
N ALA A 32 -9.42 -58.58 26.99
CA ALA A 32 -8.76 -58.86 25.75
C ALA A 32 -7.42 -58.12 25.79
N PRO A 33 -6.27 -58.78 25.54
CA PRO A 33 -5.02 -58.08 25.43
C PRO A 33 -5.17 -57.04 24.30
N ALA A 34 -4.83 -55.77 24.57
CA ALA A 34 -4.61 -54.79 23.54
C ALA A 34 -3.57 -55.39 22.58
N ALA A 35 -4.00 -55.68 21.37
CA ALA A 35 -3.08 -56.04 20.31
C ALA A 35 -2.10 -54.89 20.23
N ASP A 36 -0.81 -55.16 20.45
CA ASP A 36 0.28 -54.26 20.12
C ASP A 36 0.11 -53.94 18.63
N GLY A 37 -0.52 -52.78 18.34
CA GLY A 37 -0.67 -52.29 16.98
C GLY A 37 0.73 -52.00 16.45
N GLU A 38 1.25 -52.88 15.66
CA GLU A 38 2.50 -52.65 14.94
C GLU A 38 2.34 -51.39 14.13
N ALA A 39 3.20 -50.36 14.41
CA ALA A 39 3.14 -49.07 13.72
C ALA A 39 3.15 -49.30 12.22
N ALA A 40 2.24 -48.65 11.50
CA ALA A 40 2.13 -48.79 10.06
C ALA A 40 3.46 -48.31 9.37
N PRO A 41 3.81 -48.87 8.21
CA PRO A 41 4.94 -48.37 7.44
C PRO A 41 4.74 -46.91 7.05
N ALA A 42 5.77 -46.07 7.28
CA ALA A 42 5.72 -44.65 6.98
C ALA A 42 5.64 -44.40 5.46
N GLY A 43 4.63 -43.68 5.04
CA GLY A 43 4.52 -43.12 3.68
C GLY A 43 5.53 -41.98 3.42
N GLY A 44 5.49 -41.43 2.22
CA GLY A 44 6.31 -40.28 1.84
C GLY A 44 5.46 -39.14 1.25
N ALA A 45 5.92 -37.93 1.46
CA ALA A 45 5.37 -36.75 0.78
C ALA A 45 6.48 -36.02 0.02
N VAL A 46 6.18 -35.61 -1.20
CA VAL A 46 7.11 -34.91 -2.09
C VAL A 46 6.45 -33.64 -2.58
N THR A 47 7.16 -32.52 -2.47
CA THR A 47 6.74 -31.26 -3.06
C THR A 47 7.80 -30.75 -4.03
N LEU A 48 7.38 -30.40 -5.23
CA LEU A 48 8.24 -29.80 -6.25
C LEU A 48 7.53 -28.61 -6.89
N TRP A 49 8.30 -27.61 -7.23
CA TRP A 49 7.83 -26.45 -7.97
C TRP A 49 8.67 -26.26 -9.23
N THR A 50 7.98 -25.97 -10.33
CA THR A 50 8.57 -25.47 -11.56
C THR A 50 8.14 -24.02 -11.78
N ASP A 51 8.37 -23.47 -12.96
CA ASP A 51 7.88 -22.13 -13.31
C ASP A 51 6.35 -22.08 -13.49
N SER A 52 5.73 -23.23 -13.81
CA SER A 52 4.31 -23.31 -14.17
C SER A 52 3.46 -24.20 -13.25
N THR A 53 4.07 -25.16 -12.58
CA THR A 53 3.34 -26.21 -11.86
C THR A 53 3.91 -26.47 -10.48
N GLU A 54 3.02 -26.64 -9.49
CA GLU A 54 3.36 -27.23 -8.21
C GLU A 54 2.84 -28.66 -8.16
N LEU A 55 3.73 -29.57 -7.84
CA LEU A 55 3.43 -30.95 -7.49
C LEU A 55 3.46 -31.09 -5.97
N PHE A 56 2.38 -31.57 -5.39
CA PHE A 56 2.38 -32.17 -4.07
C PHE A 56 1.90 -33.60 -4.21
N MET A 57 2.71 -34.54 -3.81
CA MET A 57 2.45 -35.97 -4.00
C MET A 57 2.68 -36.71 -2.67
N GLU A 58 1.67 -37.46 -2.26
CA GLU A 58 1.77 -38.38 -1.14
C GLU A 58 1.68 -39.81 -1.65
N HIS A 59 2.40 -40.70 -1.01
CA HIS A 59 2.35 -42.12 -1.30
C HIS A 59 2.55 -42.94 -0.01
N PRO A 60 1.95 -44.11 0.11
CA PRO A 60 2.24 -45.06 1.19
C PRO A 60 3.66 -45.55 1.12
N ALA A 61 4.12 -46.34 2.07
CA ALA A 61 5.36 -47.09 1.93
C ALA A 61 5.28 -47.99 0.70
N LEU A 62 6.19 -47.79 -0.25
CA LEU A 62 6.18 -48.54 -1.50
C LEU A 62 6.71 -49.94 -1.26
N ILE A 63 5.88 -50.96 -1.46
CA ILE A 63 6.18 -52.36 -1.17
C ILE A 63 5.94 -53.22 -2.42
N VAL A 64 6.83 -54.16 -2.69
CA VAL A 64 6.68 -55.08 -3.82
C VAL A 64 5.37 -55.86 -3.75
N GLY A 65 4.62 -55.84 -4.86
CA GLY A 65 3.35 -56.56 -5.01
C GLY A 65 2.15 -55.92 -4.31
N ALA A 66 2.34 -54.76 -3.64
CA ALA A 66 1.23 -53.99 -3.09
C ALA A 66 0.71 -52.99 -4.14
N PRO A 67 -0.60 -52.82 -4.33
CA PRO A 67 -1.14 -51.81 -5.18
C PRO A 67 -1.10 -50.47 -4.43
N ASP A 68 -0.04 -49.69 -4.66
CA ASP A 68 0.18 -48.42 -3.97
C ASP A 68 -0.58 -47.29 -4.66
N LYS A 69 -1.52 -46.69 -3.98
CA LYS A 69 -2.21 -45.49 -4.47
C LYS A 69 -1.43 -44.25 -4.11
N PHE A 70 -1.05 -43.49 -5.13
CA PHE A 70 -0.48 -42.15 -4.99
C PHE A 70 -1.60 -41.11 -4.95
N ALA A 71 -1.48 -40.13 -4.08
CA ALA A 71 -2.28 -38.90 -4.14
C ALA A 71 -1.40 -37.82 -4.79
N VAL A 72 -1.69 -37.47 -6.03
CA VAL A 72 -0.90 -36.48 -6.80
C VAL A 72 -1.74 -35.22 -6.96
N HIS A 73 -1.33 -34.13 -6.31
CA HIS A 73 -1.97 -32.84 -6.37
C HIS A 73 -1.17 -31.92 -7.29
N LEU A 74 -1.83 -31.36 -8.32
CA LEU A 74 -1.21 -30.47 -9.30
C LEU A 74 -1.90 -29.11 -9.31
N THR A 75 -1.12 -28.07 -9.04
CA THR A 75 -1.56 -26.67 -9.03
C THR A 75 -0.91 -25.91 -10.19
N ASP A 76 -1.67 -25.15 -10.95
CA ASP A 76 -1.17 -24.15 -11.89
C ASP A 76 -0.64 -22.95 -11.10
N LEU A 77 0.63 -22.60 -11.25
CA LEU A 77 1.25 -21.49 -10.53
C LEU A 77 0.93 -20.10 -11.13
N THR A 78 0.23 -20.07 -12.27
CA THR A 78 -0.19 -18.81 -12.89
C THR A 78 -1.33 -18.17 -12.12
N ASP A 79 -2.28 -18.99 -11.65
CA ASP A 79 -3.48 -18.53 -10.91
C ASP A 79 -3.71 -19.26 -9.58
N PHE A 80 -2.82 -20.17 -9.20
CA PHE A 80 -2.88 -21.03 -8.03
C PHE A 80 -4.14 -21.93 -7.99
N ALA A 81 -4.72 -22.19 -9.14
CA ALA A 81 -5.87 -23.09 -9.28
C ALA A 81 -5.45 -24.55 -9.53
N PRO A 82 -6.31 -25.53 -9.21
CA PRO A 82 -6.05 -26.92 -9.52
C PRO A 82 -6.09 -27.18 -11.02
N LEU A 83 -5.28 -28.10 -11.52
CA LEU A 83 -5.39 -28.58 -12.91
C LEU A 83 -6.71 -29.33 -13.10
N ARG A 84 -7.63 -28.76 -13.91
CA ARG A 84 -9.00 -29.28 -14.07
C ARG A 84 -9.11 -30.40 -15.09
N SER A 85 -8.14 -30.55 -15.97
CA SER A 85 -8.11 -31.54 -17.03
C SER A 85 -6.70 -31.82 -17.47
N GLY A 86 -6.53 -32.88 -18.22
CA GLY A 86 -5.23 -33.26 -18.78
C GLY A 86 -4.75 -34.61 -18.29
N LYS A 87 -3.79 -35.12 -19.02
CA LYS A 87 -3.18 -36.43 -18.80
C LYS A 87 -1.90 -36.27 -17.99
N ILE A 88 -1.66 -37.18 -17.04
CA ILE A 88 -0.35 -37.38 -16.41
C ILE A 88 0.21 -38.76 -16.77
N THR A 89 1.52 -38.81 -16.93
CA THR A 89 2.25 -40.09 -17.13
C THR A 89 3.38 -40.16 -16.10
N LEU A 90 3.31 -41.18 -15.25
CA LEU A 90 4.33 -41.47 -14.25
C LEU A 90 5.22 -42.56 -14.84
N ARG A 91 6.53 -42.31 -14.90
CA ARG A 91 7.53 -43.25 -15.38
C ARG A 91 8.55 -43.48 -14.27
N PHE A 92 8.57 -44.69 -13.74
CA PHE A 92 9.48 -45.10 -12.68
C PHE A 92 10.63 -45.91 -13.33
N GLU A 93 11.84 -45.41 -13.26
CA GLU A 93 13.06 -46.01 -13.81
C GLU A 93 13.89 -46.61 -12.68
N PRO A 94 14.08 -47.94 -12.65
CA PRO A 94 14.90 -48.59 -11.63
C PRO A 94 16.39 -48.29 -11.85
N ARG A 95 17.09 -47.76 -10.84
CA ARG A 95 18.53 -47.47 -10.93
C ARG A 95 19.38 -48.71 -11.10
N GLY A 96 18.90 -49.88 -10.69
CA GLY A 96 19.56 -51.16 -10.89
C GLY A 96 19.42 -51.75 -12.30
N GLY A 97 18.81 -51.01 -13.21
CA GLY A 97 18.48 -51.49 -14.55
C GLY A 97 17.22 -52.36 -14.58
N GLY A 98 16.59 -52.44 -15.74
CA GLY A 98 15.31 -53.14 -15.95
C GLY A 98 14.33 -52.31 -16.75
N GLU A 99 13.15 -52.86 -17.03
CA GLU A 99 12.10 -52.15 -17.72
C GLU A 99 11.45 -51.10 -16.79
N PRO A 100 11.19 -49.89 -17.29
CA PRO A 100 10.50 -48.86 -16.51
C PRO A 100 9.03 -49.25 -16.32
N ILE A 101 8.50 -48.90 -15.15
CA ILE A 101 7.07 -49.00 -14.88
C ILE A 101 6.42 -47.67 -15.33
N VAL A 102 5.40 -47.78 -16.19
CA VAL A 102 4.72 -46.60 -16.75
C VAL A 102 3.24 -46.69 -16.41
N VAL A 103 2.75 -45.67 -15.72
CA VAL A 103 1.31 -45.51 -15.38
C VAL A 103 0.80 -44.19 -15.94
N THR A 104 -0.28 -44.28 -16.69
CA THR A 104 -0.91 -43.09 -17.30
C THR A 104 -2.33 -42.92 -16.78
N GLN A 105 -2.67 -41.72 -16.39
CA GLN A 105 -4.04 -41.34 -16.02
C GLN A 105 -4.49 -40.18 -16.94
N ALA A 106 -5.57 -40.41 -17.69
CA ALA A 106 -6.02 -39.52 -18.75
C ALA A 106 -6.66 -38.20 -18.22
N ALA A 107 -7.20 -38.22 -17.01
CA ALA A 107 -7.84 -37.05 -16.38
C ALA A 107 -7.74 -37.15 -14.85
N PRO A 108 -7.81 -36.01 -14.14
CA PRO A 108 -7.90 -36.03 -12.68
C PRO A 108 -9.20 -36.67 -12.18
N ARG A 109 -9.19 -37.27 -11.00
CA ARG A 109 -10.39 -37.80 -10.33
C ARG A 109 -11.32 -36.71 -9.84
N SER A 110 -10.72 -35.66 -9.30
CA SER A 110 -11.34 -34.38 -8.98
C SER A 110 -10.36 -33.25 -9.36
N PRO A 111 -10.81 -32.00 -9.54
CA PRO A 111 -9.92 -30.93 -9.95
C PRO A 111 -8.61 -30.88 -9.18
N GLY A 112 -7.50 -31.03 -9.88
CA GLY A 112 -6.13 -31.05 -9.33
C GLY A 112 -5.66 -32.38 -8.75
N ILE A 113 -6.52 -33.38 -8.55
CA ILE A 113 -6.19 -34.61 -7.86
C ILE A 113 -6.18 -35.79 -8.80
N TYR A 114 -5.03 -36.45 -8.87
CA TYR A 114 -4.82 -37.72 -9.60
C TYR A 114 -4.48 -38.81 -8.61
N GLY A 115 -4.83 -40.05 -8.95
CA GLY A 115 -4.57 -41.21 -8.09
C GLY A 115 -4.03 -42.38 -8.90
N PRO A 116 -2.83 -42.25 -9.49
CA PRO A 116 -2.21 -43.36 -10.16
C PRO A 116 -1.82 -44.47 -9.16
N ALA A 117 -1.89 -45.72 -9.59
CA ALA A 117 -1.57 -46.88 -8.76
C ALA A 117 -0.53 -47.75 -9.49
N PRO A 118 0.77 -47.46 -9.33
CA PRO A 118 1.82 -48.31 -9.84
C PRO A 118 1.90 -49.61 -9.04
N GLU A 119 2.30 -50.68 -9.71
CA GLU A 119 2.63 -51.96 -9.08
C GLU A 119 4.11 -52.24 -9.24
N PHE A 120 4.85 -52.35 -8.15
CA PHE A 120 6.28 -52.60 -8.14
C PHE A 120 6.55 -54.11 -8.05
N THR A 121 7.34 -54.64 -8.98
CA THR A 121 7.68 -56.08 -9.03
C THR A 121 9.04 -56.38 -8.44
N ARG A 122 9.87 -55.37 -8.14
CA ARG A 122 11.23 -55.51 -7.59
C ARG A 122 11.51 -54.44 -6.56
N PRO A 123 12.16 -54.77 -5.43
CA PRO A 123 12.64 -53.78 -4.51
C PRO A 123 13.82 -53.00 -5.08
N GLY A 124 14.05 -51.78 -4.61
CA GLY A 124 15.18 -50.95 -5.05
C GLY A 124 14.88 -49.47 -5.02
N VAL A 125 15.75 -48.69 -5.64
CA VAL A 125 15.61 -47.23 -5.79
C VAL A 125 15.16 -46.93 -7.22
N TYR A 126 14.14 -46.11 -7.33
CA TYR A 126 13.55 -45.69 -8.60
C TYR A 126 13.63 -44.18 -8.73
N ASP A 127 13.87 -43.69 -9.94
CA ASP A 127 13.71 -42.30 -10.30
C ASP A 127 12.39 -42.14 -11.03
N LEU A 128 11.51 -41.25 -10.49
CA LEU A 128 10.21 -41.00 -11.06
C LEU A 128 10.26 -39.76 -11.94
N THR A 129 9.77 -39.87 -13.16
CA THR A 129 9.47 -38.73 -14.03
C THR A 129 7.97 -38.66 -14.22
N ILE A 130 7.38 -37.46 -13.90
CA ILE A 130 5.97 -37.18 -14.10
C ILE A 130 5.84 -36.19 -15.26
N SER A 131 5.22 -36.64 -16.35
CA SER A 131 4.89 -35.76 -17.48
C SER A 131 3.47 -35.30 -17.36
N VAL A 132 3.25 -33.98 -17.38
CA VAL A 132 1.96 -33.32 -17.29
C VAL A 132 1.60 -32.73 -18.66
N GLU A 133 0.48 -33.16 -19.21
CA GLU A 133 -0.06 -32.68 -20.47
C GLU A 133 -1.48 -32.18 -20.27
N SER A 134 -1.61 -30.90 -19.94
CA SER A 134 -2.89 -30.22 -19.70
C SER A 134 -3.01 -28.98 -20.58
N PRO A 135 -4.23 -28.51 -20.89
CA PRO A 135 -4.44 -27.19 -21.51
C PRO A 135 -3.92 -26.03 -20.64
N GLN A 136 -3.87 -26.23 -19.31
CA GLN A 136 -3.44 -25.22 -18.33
C GLN A 136 -1.90 -25.22 -18.17
N ALA A 137 -1.27 -26.41 -18.17
CA ALA A 137 0.18 -26.54 -17.98
C ALA A 137 0.75 -27.72 -18.76
N ARG A 138 1.98 -27.58 -19.24
CA ARG A 138 2.79 -28.69 -19.77
C ARG A 138 4.12 -28.68 -19.07
N ASP A 139 4.43 -29.79 -18.40
CA ASP A 139 5.60 -29.84 -17.53
C ASP A 139 6.17 -31.25 -17.40
N VAL A 140 7.42 -31.33 -16.94
CA VAL A 140 8.11 -32.58 -16.62
C VAL A 140 8.77 -32.42 -15.26
N LEU A 141 8.23 -33.13 -14.29
CA LEU A 141 8.68 -33.11 -12.90
C LEU A 141 9.50 -34.39 -12.62
N ARG A 142 10.59 -34.25 -11.89
CA ARG A 142 11.48 -35.36 -11.57
C ARG A 142 11.61 -35.52 -10.06
N VAL A 143 11.29 -36.72 -9.58
CA VAL A 143 11.40 -37.11 -8.18
C VAL A 143 12.44 -38.21 -8.10
N PRO A 144 13.68 -37.93 -7.67
CA PRO A 144 14.70 -38.93 -7.50
C PRO A 144 14.50 -39.76 -6.23
N ASP A 145 15.19 -40.89 -6.15
CA ASP A 145 15.41 -41.64 -4.91
C ASP A 145 14.16 -42.25 -4.26
N LEU A 146 13.09 -42.56 -5.02
CA LEU A 146 11.96 -43.32 -4.48
C LEU A 146 12.36 -44.73 -4.13
N ARG A 147 12.23 -45.10 -2.86
CA ARG A 147 12.64 -46.39 -2.36
C ARG A 147 11.44 -47.36 -2.28
N VAL A 148 11.57 -48.50 -2.95
CA VAL A 148 10.63 -49.62 -2.89
C VAL A 148 11.22 -50.74 -2.02
N TYR A 149 10.48 -51.17 -1.02
CA TYR A 149 10.89 -52.15 -0.03
C TYR A 149 10.41 -53.55 -0.44
N ALA A 150 11.17 -54.59 -0.08
CA ALA A 150 10.75 -55.98 -0.35
C ALA A 150 9.55 -56.40 0.52
N SER A 151 9.42 -55.85 1.72
CA SER A 151 8.34 -56.17 2.64
C SER A 151 8.01 -54.98 3.55
N ALA A 152 6.83 -54.97 4.18
CA ALA A 152 6.42 -53.97 5.16
C ALA A 152 7.36 -53.91 6.38
N ALA A 153 8.00 -55.01 6.72
CA ALA A 153 8.94 -55.06 7.84
C ALA A 153 10.24 -54.28 7.61
N GLU A 154 10.62 -54.09 6.34
CA GLU A 154 11.81 -53.32 5.94
C GLU A 154 11.56 -51.85 5.77
N ALA A 155 10.27 -51.45 5.64
CA ALA A 155 9.88 -50.06 5.52
C ALA A 155 10.05 -49.32 6.86
N PRO A 156 10.42 -48.05 6.82
CA PRO A 156 10.42 -47.22 8.04
C PRO A 156 9.04 -47.25 8.70
N LYS A 157 9.02 -47.32 10.02
CA LYS A 157 7.76 -47.18 10.77
C LYS A 157 7.45 -45.68 10.98
N GLU A 158 6.18 -45.31 10.98
CA GLU A 158 5.78 -43.96 11.33
C GLU A 158 6.36 -43.59 12.69
N GLY A 159 7.32 -42.69 12.69
CA GLY A 159 7.80 -42.04 13.91
C GLY A 159 6.89 -40.84 14.16
N GLY A 160 6.26 -40.79 15.32
CA GLY A 160 5.53 -39.60 15.76
C GLY A 160 6.51 -38.43 15.93
N GLY A 161 6.84 -37.75 14.84
CA GLY A 161 7.52 -36.47 14.88
C GLY A 161 6.52 -35.41 15.29
N ASP A 162 6.87 -34.59 16.29
CA ASP A 162 6.14 -33.37 16.59
C ASP A 162 6.16 -32.50 15.33
N ASP A 163 5.03 -32.44 14.65
CA ASP A 163 4.86 -31.65 13.46
C ASP A 163 4.33 -30.26 13.87
N ASP A 164 5.26 -29.39 14.33
CA ASP A 164 4.96 -28.01 14.76
C ASP A 164 4.52 -27.08 13.60
N GLY A 165 4.26 -27.65 12.41
CA GLY A 165 3.84 -26.90 11.23
C GLY A 165 2.35 -26.57 11.22
N ILE A 166 1.99 -25.51 10.50
CA ILE A 166 0.60 -25.16 10.20
C ILE A 166 0.17 -26.00 9.00
N SER A 167 -0.87 -26.83 9.19
CA SER A 167 -1.47 -27.57 8.09
C SER A 167 -2.50 -26.72 7.35
N PHE A 168 -2.33 -26.57 6.03
CA PHE A 168 -3.28 -25.89 5.14
C PHE A 168 -3.38 -26.68 3.85
N LEU A 169 -4.41 -27.51 3.76
CA LEU A 169 -4.56 -28.55 2.73
C LEU A 169 -4.67 -27.94 1.33
N LYS A 170 -4.22 -28.66 0.29
CA LYS A 170 -4.30 -28.22 -1.10
C LYS A 170 -5.70 -27.80 -1.52
N GLU A 171 -6.71 -28.55 -1.16
CA GLU A 171 -8.09 -28.21 -1.49
C GLU A 171 -8.55 -26.91 -0.80
N GLN A 172 -8.06 -26.62 0.41
CA GLN A 172 -8.31 -25.36 1.10
C GLN A 172 -7.58 -24.20 0.38
N GLN A 173 -6.32 -24.42 -0.05
CA GLN A 173 -5.56 -23.44 -0.83
C GLN A 173 -6.29 -23.07 -2.11
N TRP A 174 -6.77 -24.07 -2.88
CA TRP A 174 -7.51 -23.86 -4.13
C TRP A 174 -8.88 -23.19 -3.94
N LYS A 175 -9.52 -23.40 -2.81
CA LYS A 175 -10.80 -22.76 -2.46
C LYS A 175 -10.65 -21.36 -1.87
N THR A 176 -9.43 -20.96 -1.53
CA THR A 176 -9.14 -19.66 -0.91
C THR A 176 -8.89 -18.60 -2.00
N PRO A 177 -9.79 -17.62 -2.15
CA PRO A 177 -9.61 -16.58 -3.17
C PRO A 177 -8.32 -15.77 -2.95
N GLY A 178 -7.54 -15.63 -4.01
CA GLY A 178 -6.31 -14.85 -3.98
C GLY A 178 -5.15 -15.49 -3.21
N PHE A 179 -5.22 -16.79 -2.88
CA PHE A 179 -4.07 -17.50 -2.34
C PHE A 179 -2.96 -17.52 -3.38
N ALA A 180 -1.77 -17.12 -2.95
CA ALA A 180 -0.59 -17.08 -3.82
C ALA A 180 0.68 -17.21 -2.99
N THR A 181 1.71 -17.75 -3.61
CA THR A 181 3.05 -17.87 -3.01
C THR A 181 4.11 -17.42 -4.01
N ALA A 182 5.28 -17.03 -3.54
CA ALA A 182 6.41 -16.67 -4.38
C ALA A 182 7.74 -17.13 -3.76
N PHE A 183 8.74 -17.36 -4.60
CA PHE A 183 10.09 -17.64 -4.12
C PHE A 183 10.75 -16.38 -3.55
N ALA A 184 11.42 -16.54 -2.42
CA ALA A 184 12.40 -15.60 -1.93
C ALA A 184 13.64 -15.66 -2.82
N THR A 185 14.03 -14.55 -3.40
CA THR A 185 15.14 -14.48 -4.35
C THR A 185 16.28 -13.62 -3.80
N THR A 186 17.50 -13.84 -4.25
CA THR A 186 18.58 -12.88 -4.00
C THR A 186 18.39 -11.68 -4.93
N GLY A 187 18.47 -10.48 -4.38
CA GLY A 187 18.28 -9.26 -5.14
C GLY A 187 18.85 -8.03 -4.43
N ARG A 188 18.76 -6.88 -5.10
CA ARG A 188 19.18 -5.59 -4.54
C ARG A 188 17.97 -4.73 -4.25
N VAL A 189 17.96 -4.13 -3.08
CA VAL A 189 16.92 -3.20 -2.65
C VAL A 189 17.60 -1.95 -2.14
N THR A 190 17.05 -0.79 -2.51
CA THR A 190 17.50 0.48 -1.94
C THR A 190 17.14 0.51 -0.46
N GLU A 191 18.13 0.70 0.38
CA GLU A 191 17.90 0.86 1.81
C GLU A 191 17.01 2.08 2.06
N THR A 192 15.98 1.92 2.89
CA THR A 192 15.04 2.98 3.25
C THR A 192 14.96 3.13 4.77
N PHE A 193 14.57 4.30 5.21
CA PHE A 193 14.18 4.52 6.60
C PHE A 193 12.84 5.24 6.68
N GLN A 194 12.14 5.09 7.79
CA GLN A 194 10.84 5.71 8.01
C GLN A 194 10.99 7.14 8.54
N ALA A 195 10.17 8.03 8.01
CA ALA A 195 10.06 9.41 8.44
C ALA A 195 8.59 9.85 8.36
N THR A 196 8.26 10.95 9.01
CA THR A 196 6.94 11.58 8.89
C THR A 196 7.00 12.74 7.92
N GLY A 197 5.91 12.97 7.21
CA GLY A 197 5.78 14.09 6.28
C GLY A 197 4.41 14.73 6.34
N GLN A 198 4.31 15.92 5.76
CA GLN A 198 3.06 16.63 5.59
C GLN A 198 2.92 17.12 4.16
N ILE A 199 1.71 17.05 3.62
CA ILE A 199 1.40 17.63 2.31
C ILE A 199 1.23 19.13 2.46
N VAL A 200 2.02 19.89 1.72
CA VAL A 200 2.01 21.36 1.71
C VAL A 200 1.82 21.89 0.29
N PRO A 201 1.38 23.15 0.11
CA PRO A 201 1.27 23.73 -1.23
C PRO A 201 2.65 23.85 -1.88
N ALA A 202 2.75 23.55 -3.18
CA ALA A 202 3.96 23.84 -3.93
C ALA A 202 4.10 25.37 -4.13
N VAL A 203 5.34 25.85 -4.22
CA VAL A 203 5.62 27.27 -4.46
C VAL A 203 4.92 27.75 -5.74
N GLY A 204 4.30 28.95 -5.66
CA GLY A 204 3.53 29.52 -6.75
C GLY A 204 2.15 28.90 -6.98
N ARG A 205 1.75 27.90 -6.16
CA ARG A 205 0.45 27.21 -6.27
C ARG A 205 -0.52 27.54 -5.13
N MET A 206 -0.18 28.51 -4.32
CA MET A 206 -1.05 29.08 -3.30
C MET A 206 -1.02 30.60 -3.40
N ALA A 207 -2.17 31.24 -3.30
CA ALA A 207 -2.29 32.69 -3.23
C ALA A 207 -3.22 33.08 -2.08
N ARG A 208 -2.73 33.98 -1.23
CA ARG A 208 -3.53 34.69 -0.25
C ARG A 208 -3.94 36.02 -0.84
N ILE A 209 -5.20 36.33 -0.88
CA ILE A 209 -5.77 37.48 -1.51
C ILE A 209 -6.33 38.35 -0.40
N SER A 210 -5.74 39.52 -0.23
CA SER A 210 -6.13 40.51 0.80
C SER A 210 -6.84 41.71 0.18
N ALA A 211 -7.57 42.44 0.98
CA ALA A 211 -8.18 43.71 0.60
C ALA A 211 -7.08 44.75 0.33
N PRO A 212 -7.01 45.36 -0.86
CA PRO A 212 -5.98 46.38 -1.17
C PRO A 212 -6.21 47.71 -0.45
N VAL A 213 -7.46 48.02 -0.10
CA VAL A 213 -7.87 49.21 0.65
C VAL A 213 -8.98 48.85 1.63
N ALA A 214 -9.19 49.72 2.63
CA ALA A 214 -10.32 49.60 3.50
C ALA A 214 -11.64 49.86 2.73
N GLY A 215 -12.67 49.07 3.01
CA GLY A 215 -13.94 49.22 2.30
C GLY A 215 -15.04 48.29 2.81
N VAL A 216 -16.15 48.30 2.09
CA VAL A 216 -17.29 47.42 2.36
C VAL A 216 -17.43 46.41 1.23
N VAL A 217 -17.53 45.14 1.60
CA VAL A 217 -17.75 44.04 0.65
C VAL A 217 -19.23 44.10 0.21
N GLU A 218 -19.45 44.15 -1.11
CA GLU A 218 -20.81 44.24 -1.63
C GLU A 218 -21.60 42.96 -1.42
N ALA A 219 -22.83 43.08 -0.92
CA ALA A 219 -23.72 41.97 -0.66
C ALA A 219 -24.06 41.20 -1.97
N ASN A 220 -24.36 41.90 -3.05
CA ASN A 220 -24.64 41.32 -4.38
C ASN A 220 -23.39 40.71 -5.04
N GLY A 221 -22.20 41.25 -4.70
CA GLY A 221 -20.92 40.70 -5.13
C GLY A 221 -20.61 39.35 -4.46
N VAL A 222 -21.00 39.19 -3.20
CA VAL A 222 -20.77 37.97 -2.39
C VAL A 222 -21.73 36.82 -2.79
N ALA A 223 -22.95 37.14 -3.23
CA ALA A 223 -23.87 36.09 -3.73
C ALA A 223 -23.32 35.32 -4.93
N ARG A 224 -22.39 35.92 -5.69
CA ARG A 224 -21.65 35.31 -6.79
C ARG A 224 -20.22 34.89 -6.45
N SER A 225 -19.81 35.15 -5.20
CA SER A 225 -18.47 34.83 -4.70
C SER A 225 -18.31 33.30 -4.53
N PRO A 226 -17.25 32.72 -5.02
CA PRO A 226 -17.06 31.26 -4.94
C PRO A 226 -16.93 30.80 -3.48
N ALA A 227 -17.59 29.69 -3.17
CA ALA A 227 -17.52 29.07 -1.86
C ALA A 227 -16.24 28.25 -1.71
N PRO A 228 -15.80 27.94 -0.47
CA PRO A 228 -14.73 26.97 -0.25
C PRO A 228 -15.01 25.64 -0.97
N GLY A 229 -13.98 25.09 -1.62
CA GLY A 229 -14.06 23.90 -2.45
C GLY A 229 -14.44 24.14 -3.92
N GLN A 230 -14.92 25.32 -4.29
CA GLN A 230 -15.21 25.64 -5.70
C GLN A 230 -13.94 25.97 -6.49
N ARG A 231 -13.96 25.61 -7.77
CA ARG A 231 -12.89 25.96 -8.71
C ARG A 231 -13.06 27.36 -9.24
N VAL A 232 -11.94 28.06 -9.42
CA VAL A 232 -11.86 29.37 -10.04
C VAL A 232 -10.81 29.37 -11.13
N ILE A 233 -10.99 30.22 -12.12
CA ILE A 233 -10.00 30.46 -13.19
C ILE A 233 -9.23 31.76 -12.88
N LYS A 234 -8.00 31.86 -13.42
CA LYS A 234 -7.20 33.07 -13.29
C LYS A 234 -7.96 34.27 -13.86
N GLY A 235 -7.98 35.41 -13.14
CA GLY A 235 -8.69 36.63 -13.52
C GLY A 235 -10.17 36.64 -13.15
N GLN A 236 -10.77 35.54 -12.66
CA GLN A 236 -12.17 35.51 -12.20
C GLN A 236 -12.38 36.49 -11.05
N VAL A 237 -13.47 37.23 -11.09
CA VAL A 237 -13.89 38.13 -10.00
C VAL A 237 -14.39 37.28 -8.82
N LEU A 238 -13.77 37.42 -7.67
CA LEU A 238 -14.08 36.71 -6.44
C LEU A 238 -15.00 37.49 -5.54
N ALA A 239 -14.79 38.82 -5.46
CA ALA A 239 -15.60 39.76 -4.69
C ALA A 239 -15.49 41.17 -5.30
N VAL A 240 -16.40 42.05 -4.86
CA VAL A 240 -16.36 43.46 -5.20
C VAL A 240 -16.30 44.25 -3.90
N LEU A 241 -15.39 45.21 -3.82
CA LEU A 241 -15.14 46.05 -2.68
C LEU A 241 -15.49 47.50 -3.04
N THR A 242 -16.32 48.14 -2.24
CA THR A 242 -16.54 49.58 -2.30
C THR A 242 -15.60 50.28 -1.31
N PRO A 243 -14.63 51.08 -1.76
CA PRO A 243 -13.69 51.76 -0.89
C PRO A 243 -14.39 52.65 0.15
N ALA A 244 -13.90 52.64 1.41
CA ALA A 244 -14.40 53.54 2.44
C ALA A 244 -13.87 54.95 2.21
N LEU A 245 -14.64 55.96 2.62
CA LEU A 245 -14.25 57.37 2.58
C LEU A 245 -13.27 57.72 3.72
N ASN A 246 -12.23 56.90 3.90
CA ASN A 246 -11.09 57.14 4.79
C ASN A 246 -9.86 57.48 3.96
N GLU A 247 -8.71 57.76 4.60
CA GLU A 247 -7.49 58.20 3.90
C GLU A 247 -7.09 57.27 2.76
N GLY A 248 -7.14 55.94 2.92
CA GLY A 248 -6.80 54.98 1.88
C GLY A 248 -7.80 54.92 0.73
N GLY A 249 -9.12 55.10 1.04
CA GLY A 249 -10.16 55.16 0.02
C GLY A 249 -10.15 56.49 -0.74
N SER A 250 -9.84 57.61 -0.03
CA SER A 250 -9.65 58.92 -0.65
C SER A 250 -8.44 58.93 -1.59
N ALA A 251 -7.32 58.32 -1.19
CA ALA A 251 -6.13 58.20 -2.05
C ALA A 251 -6.42 57.39 -3.31
N TYR A 252 -7.17 56.28 -3.22
CA TYR A 252 -7.61 55.52 -4.37
C TYR A 252 -8.52 56.35 -5.31
N ALA A 253 -9.50 57.06 -4.74
CA ALA A 253 -10.40 57.92 -5.51
C ALA A 253 -9.64 59.04 -6.23
N GLN A 254 -8.65 59.65 -5.55
CA GLN A 254 -7.79 60.66 -6.12
C GLN A 254 -6.91 60.10 -7.28
N ALA A 255 -6.20 58.99 -7.06
CA ALA A 255 -5.39 58.38 -8.10
C ALA A 255 -6.23 58.00 -9.33
N ARG A 256 -7.47 57.61 -9.13
CA ARG A 256 -8.40 57.31 -10.21
C ARG A 256 -8.87 58.57 -10.96
N ALA A 257 -9.11 59.67 -10.25
CA ALA A 257 -9.44 60.96 -10.88
C ALA A 257 -8.26 61.47 -11.73
N GLU A 258 -7.04 61.38 -11.18
CA GLU A 258 -5.80 61.75 -11.90
C GLU A 258 -5.59 60.88 -13.14
N LEU A 259 -5.88 59.58 -13.11
CA LEU A 259 -5.81 58.72 -14.29
C LEU A 259 -6.78 59.16 -15.37
N ARG A 260 -8.04 59.46 -15.04
CA ARG A 260 -9.04 59.92 -16.02
C ARG A 260 -8.60 61.24 -16.65
N GLU A 261 -8.12 62.21 -15.84
CA GLU A 261 -7.60 63.48 -16.35
C GLU A 261 -6.43 63.26 -17.33
N ALA A 262 -5.51 62.37 -16.96
CA ALA A 262 -4.36 62.04 -17.81
C ALA A 262 -4.74 61.35 -19.11
N GLU A 263 -5.77 60.46 -19.08
CA GLU A 263 -6.33 59.79 -20.26
C GLU A 263 -6.99 60.82 -21.21
N ASP A 264 -7.81 61.70 -20.67
CA ASP A 264 -8.48 62.76 -21.44
C ASP A 264 -7.48 63.75 -22.05
N GLU A 265 -6.46 64.14 -21.26
CA GLU A 265 -5.41 65.03 -21.76
C GLU A 265 -4.57 64.36 -22.89
N HIS A 266 -4.20 63.08 -22.69
CA HIS A 266 -3.42 62.37 -23.72
C HIS A 266 -4.25 62.14 -25.00
N ALA A 267 -5.52 61.77 -24.87
CA ALA A 267 -6.44 61.61 -26.01
C ALA A 267 -6.63 62.95 -26.78
N ARG A 268 -6.75 64.07 -26.04
CA ARG A 268 -6.84 65.41 -26.63
C ARG A 268 -5.55 65.80 -27.34
N ALA A 269 -4.40 65.62 -26.68
CA ALA A 269 -3.08 65.93 -27.26
C ALA A 269 -2.82 65.15 -28.54
N SER A 270 -3.16 63.84 -28.57
CA SER A 270 -3.02 62.97 -29.73
C SER A 270 -3.92 63.37 -30.88
N ARG A 271 -5.18 63.76 -30.65
CA ARG A 271 -6.09 64.28 -31.69
C ARG A 271 -5.58 65.59 -32.27
N LEU A 272 -5.11 66.51 -31.45
CA LEU A 272 -4.60 67.82 -31.90
C LEU A 272 -3.27 67.66 -32.68
N TYR A 273 -2.43 66.74 -32.32
CA TYR A 273 -1.21 66.41 -33.04
C TYR A 273 -1.49 65.79 -34.44
N ALA A 274 -2.51 64.97 -34.56
CA ALA A 274 -2.93 64.38 -35.84
C ALA A 274 -3.39 65.44 -36.88
N VAL A 275 -3.80 66.65 -36.41
CA VAL A 275 -4.11 67.79 -37.27
C VAL A 275 -3.04 68.91 -37.19
N GLU A 276 -1.81 68.56 -36.73
CA GLU A 276 -0.65 69.44 -36.62
C GLU A 276 -0.87 70.71 -35.74
N ALA A 277 -1.90 70.71 -34.87
CA ALA A 277 -2.25 71.84 -33.99
C ALA A 277 -1.36 71.96 -32.74
N VAL A 278 -0.63 70.90 -32.36
CA VAL A 278 0.29 70.87 -31.23
C VAL A 278 1.60 70.16 -31.60
N PRO A 279 2.73 70.51 -30.97
CA PRO A 279 4.00 69.83 -31.23
C PRO A 279 4.05 68.44 -30.57
N GLN A 280 4.81 67.49 -31.14
CA GLN A 280 5.01 66.14 -30.65
C GLN A 280 5.38 66.05 -29.17
N ARG A 281 6.18 66.98 -28.67
CA ARG A 281 6.58 67.05 -27.27
C ARG A 281 5.36 67.12 -26.32
N ARG A 282 4.23 67.69 -26.74
CA ARG A 282 2.99 67.77 -25.95
C ARG A 282 2.34 66.37 -25.78
N VAL A 283 2.34 65.58 -26.85
CA VAL A 283 1.86 64.18 -26.77
C VAL A 283 2.75 63.40 -25.83
N HIS A 284 4.07 63.50 -25.98
CA HIS A 284 5.00 62.76 -25.11
C HIS A 284 4.88 63.18 -23.64
N GLN A 285 4.68 64.45 -23.33
CA GLN A 285 4.43 64.88 -21.94
C GLN A 285 3.14 64.32 -21.37
N SER A 286 2.06 64.27 -22.18
CA SER A 286 0.80 63.67 -21.72
C SER A 286 0.90 62.15 -21.56
N GLU A 287 1.71 61.48 -22.40
CA GLU A 287 2.01 60.05 -22.28
C GLU A 287 2.73 59.71 -20.97
N ILE A 288 3.76 60.54 -20.61
CA ILE A 288 4.46 60.35 -19.31
C ILE A 288 3.52 60.53 -18.14
N ARG A 289 2.61 61.53 -18.17
CA ARG A 289 1.59 61.72 -17.11
C ARG A 289 0.63 60.56 -17.02
N LEU A 290 0.17 60.06 -18.15
CA LEU A 290 -0.71 58.89 -18.24
C LEU A 290 -0.03 57.66 -17.65
N THR A 291 1.23 57.43 -17.97
CA THR A 291 2.03 56.33 -17.44
C THR A 291 2.16 56.42 -15.90
N ALA A 292 2.52 57.58 -15.40
CA ALA A 292 2.65 57.83 -13.95
C ALA A 292 1.32 57.64 -13.21
N ALA A 293 0.20 58.14 -13.78
CA ALA A 293 -1.11 57.94 -13.19
C ALA A 293 -1.56 56.44 -13.18
N ARG A 294 -1.21 55.71 -14.22
CA ARG A 294 -1.43 54.25 -14.27
C ARG A 294 -0.63 53.51 -13.22
N GLU A 295 0.64 53.85 -13.06
CA GLU A 295 1.52 53.25 -12.05
C GLU A 295 1.02 53.57 -10.62
N ALA A 296 0.58 54.82 -10.35
CA ALA A 296 0.01 55.21 -9.08
C ALA A 296 -1.25 54.37 -8.75
N LEU A 297 -2.13 54.16 -9.74
CA LEU A 297 -3.34 53.36 -9.53
C LEU A 297 -3.01 51.83 -9.42
N ALA A 298 -1.95 51.38 -10.12
CA ALA A 298 -1.52 49.99 -10.02
C ALA A 298 -1.07 49.55 -8.63
N GLY A 299 -0.56 50.49 -7.82
CA GLY A 299 -0.24 50.28 -6.40
C GLY A 299 -1.44 49.86 -5.53
N PHE A 300 -2.67 50.13 -5.97
CA PHE A 300 -3.92 49.69 -5.30
C PHE A 300 -4.49 48.37 -5.86
N GLY A 301 -3.72 47.54 -6.58
CA GLY A 301 -4.15 46.23 -7.08
C GLY A 301 -4.34 46.16 -8.59
N GLY A 302 -3.79 47.14 -9.33
CA GLY A 302 -3.72 47.19 -10.80
C GLY A 302 -4.94 47.88 -11.44
N THR A 303 -4.73 48.35 -12.68
CA THR A 303 -5.80 49.03 -13.49
C THR A 303 -6.96 48.11 -13.80
N ASP A 304 -6.72 46.75 -13.89
CA ASP A 304 -7.76 45.76 -14.14
C ASP A 304 -8.69 45.51 -12.93
N ALA A 305 -8.29 45.94 -11.74
CA ALA A 305 -9.14 45.84 -10.54
C ALA A 305 -10.20 46.95 -10.48
N ALA A 306 -9.92 48.11 -11.09
CA ALA A 306 -10.84 49.24 -11.08
C ALA A 306 -12.05 49.02 -11.99
N ARG A 307 -13.24 49.26 -11.47
CA ARG A 307 -14.48 49.31 -12.27
C ARG A 307 -14.82 50.79 -12.53
N ASP A 308 -15.51 51.04 -13.64
CA ASP A 308 -15.89 52.40 -14.00
C ASP A 308 -16.73 53.13 -12.95
N ASP A 309 -17.38 52.37 -12.06
CA ASP A 309 -18.24 52.86 -10.97
C ASP A 309 -17.52 53.14 -9.65
N GLY A 310 -16.17 53.09 -9.62
CA GLY A 310 -15.39 53.36 -8.38
C GLY A 310 -15.19 52.18 -7.47
N ARG A 311 -15.66 51.02 -7.85
CA ARG A 311 -15.54 49.76 -7.10
C ARG A 311 -14.29 49.02 -7.49
N ILE A 312 -13.79 48.20 -6.58
CA ILE A 312 -12.60 47.35 -6.79
C ILE A 312 -13.04 45.90 -6.94
N ALA A 313 -12.73 45.31 -8.08
CA ALA A 313 -12.94 43.89 -8.30
C ALA A 313 -11.74 43.07 -7.79
N ILE A 314 -11.96 42.27 -6.77
CA ILE A 314 -10.96 41.32 -6.26
C ILE A 314 -10.92 40.11 -7.19
N ARG A 315 -9.77 39.86 -7.82
CA ARG A 315 -9.63 38.82 -8.84
C ARG A 315 -8.71 37.70 -8.39
N ALA A 316 -8.93 36.51 -8.93
CA ALA A 316 -8.08 35.34 -8.72
C ALA A 316 -6.73 35.51 -9.45
N PRO A 317 -5.57 35.52 -8.78
CA PRO A 317 -4.27 35.61 -9.42
C PRO A 317 -3.84 34.30 -10.10
N LEU A 318 -4.43 33.16 -9.71
CA LEU A 318 -4.18 31.84 -10.26
C LEU A 318 -5.51 31.06 -10.40
N ALA A 319 -5.49 30.03 -11.26
CA ALA A 319 -6.55 29.06 -11.32
C ALA A 319 -6.38 28.01 -10.21
N GLY A 320 -7.47 27.58 -9.58
CA GLY A 320 -7.39 26.60 -8.49
C GLY A 320 -8.69 26.42 -7.75
N LEU A 321 -8.57 25.95 -6.50
CA LEU A 321 -9.69 25.79 -5.57
C LEU A 321 -9.66 26.92 -4.53
N VAL A 322 -10.82 27.39 -4.11
CA VAL A 322 -10.95 28.24 -2.93
C VAL A 322 -10.75 27.38 -1.69
N ALA A 323 -9.63 27.58 -0.97
CA ALA A 323 -9.34 26.87 0.26
C ALA A 323 -10.08 27.48 1.44
N SER A 324 -10.09 28.83 1.52
CA SER A 324 -10.83 29.58 2.54
C SER A 324 -11.44 30.85 1.96
N ARG A 325 -12.53 31.29 2.56
CA ARG A 325 -13.20 32.59 2.31
C ARG A 325 -13.52 33.23 3.65
N SER A 326 -12.90 34.38 3.92
CA SER A 326 -13.01 35.13 5.21
C SER A 326 -13.79 36.39 5.08
N LEU A 327 -14.79 36.44 4.19
CA LEU A 327 -15.63 37.61 3.97
C LEU A 327 -17.13 37.30 4.13
N ALA A 328 -17.88 38.28 4.61
CA ALA A 328 -19.34 38.23 4.68
C ALA A 328 -19.95 39.37 3.86
N PRO A 329 -21.19 39.21 3.34
CA PRO A 329 -21.90 40.25 2.63
C PRO A 329 -22.09 41.49 3.52
N GLY A 330 -21.75 42.68 3.01
CA GLY A 330 -21.90 43.93 3.74
C GLY A 330 -20.86 44.16 4.85
N SER A 331 -19.90 43.22 5.05
CA SER A 331 -18.86 43.43 6.06
C SER A 331 -17.88 44.51 5.65
N ARG A 332 -17.44 45.29 6.63
CA ARG A 332 -16.31 46.21 6.49
C ARG A 332 -15.02 45.47 6.65
N VAL A 333 -14.07 45.73 5.79
CA VAL A 333 -12.72 45.15 5.81
C VAL A 333 -11.68 46.26 5.80
N GLU A 334 -10.58 46.06 6.52
CA GLU A 334 -9.42 46.94 6.49
C GLU A 334 -8.43 46.51 5.41
N ALA A 335 -7.57 47.43 4.98
CA ALA A 335 -6.49 47.14 4.05
C ALA A 335 -5.60 46.02 4.63
N GLY A 336 -5.23 45.04 3.81
CA GLY A 336 -4.42 43.87 4.23
C GLY A 336 -5.24 42.71 4.84
N THR A 337 -6.55 42.90 5.11
CA THR A 337 -7.39 41.77 5.58
C THR A 337 -7.45 40.67 4.55
N GLU A 338 -7.12 39.43 4.94
CA GLU A 338 -7.21 38.24 4.06
C GLU A 338 -8.68 37.94 3.74
N LEU A 339 -9.00 37.91 2.44
CA LEU A 339 -10.35 37.64 1.93
C LEU A 339 -10.50 36.21 1.40
N PHE A 340 -9.49 35.73 0.70
CA PHE A 340 -9.47 34.38 0.10
C PHE A 340 -8.11 33.78 0.20
N THR A 341 -8.08 32.45 0.33
CA THR A 341 -6.91 31.63 0.03
C THR A 341 -7.25 30.69 -1.14
N LEU A 342 -6.49 30.78 -2.21
CA LEU A 342 -6.59 29.89 -3.37
C LEU A 342 -5.45 28.90 -3.39
N ILE A 343 -5.72 27.65 -3.79
CA ILE A 343 -4.72 26.61 -3.94
C ILE A 343 -4.94 25.89 -5.29
N ASP A 344 -3.88 25.76 -6.07
CA ASP A 344 -3.84 24.80 -7.18
C ASP A 344 -3.29 23.46 -6.66
N PRO A 345 -4.16 22.44 -6.47
CA PRO A 345 -3.76 21.17 -5.89
C PRO A 345 -3.16 20.19 -6.90
N SER A 346 -2.96 20.54 -8.15
CA SER A 346 -2.50 19.62 -9.22
C SER A 346 -1.10 19.08 -8.98
N VAL A 347 -0.26 19.86 -8.30
CA VAL A 347 1.05 19.47 -7.78
C VAL A 347 1.15 19.96 -6.36
N VAL A 348 1.54 19.08 -5.47
CA VAL A 348 1.76 19.39 -4.04
C VAL A 348 3.20 19.06 -3.66
N TRP A 349 3.63 19.58 -2.56
CA TRP A 349 4.89 19.21 -1.95
C TRP A 349 4.64 18.32 -0.73
N LEU A 350 5.54 17.35 -0.54
CA LEU A 350 5.63 16.54 0.66
C LEU A 350 6.83 17.05 1.47
N ASP A 351 6.56 17.74 2.56
CA ASP A 351 7.58 18.20 3.52
C ASP A 351 7.85 17.08 4.51
N VAL A 352 9.02 16.45 4.37
CA VAL A 352 9.43 15.29 5.17
C VAL A 352 10.39 15.73 6.26
N ARG A 353 10.13 15.31 7.48
CA ARG A 353 10.97 15.56 8.65
C ARG A 353 11.93 14.41 8.87
N VAL A 354 13.13 14.53 8.30
CA VAL A 354 14.16 13.50 8.37
C VAL A 354 14.93 13.63 9.70
N PRO A 355 14.99 12.57 10.52
CA PRO A 355 15.79 12.60 11.75
C PRO A 355 17.26 12.96 11.48
N ALA A 356 17.87 13.78 12.34
CA ALA A 356 19.24 14.26 12.17
C ALA A 356 20.25 13.12 11.99
N ALA A 357 20.05 11.98 12.67
CA ALA A 357 20.90 10.79 12.54
C ALA A 357 20.88 10.18 11.12
N GLN A 358 19.85 10.45 10.33
CA GLN A 358 19.69 9.95 8.95
C GLN A 358 19.98 11.05 7.91
N ALA A 359 20.14 12.29 8.31
CA ALA A 359 20.25 13.45 7.40
C ALA A 359 21.42 13.32 6.42
N ALA A 360 22.56 12.82 6.87
CA ALA A 360 23.75 12.61 6.03
C ALA A 360 23.55 11.55 4.93
N ARG A 361 22.50 10.72 5.04
CA ARG A 361 22.17 9.65 4.09
C ARG A 361 21.18 10.09 3.00
N VAL A 362 20.66 11.33 3.08
CA VAL A 362 19.68 11.88 2.15
C VAL A 362 20.35 12.92 1.26
N ASN A 363 20.09 12.82 -0.04
CA ASN A 363 20.61 13.75 -1.06
C ASN A 363 19.53 14.05 -2.11
N ALA A 364 19.88 14.86 -3.10
CA ALA A 364 18.96 15.26 -4.17
C ALA A 364 18.45 14.09 -5.04
N SER A 365 19.10 12.93 -5.01
CA SER A 365 18.68 11.72 -5.74
C SER A 365 17.84 10.78 -4.87
N SER A 366 17.67 11.07 -3.59
CA SER A 366 16.88 10.24 -2.67
C SER A 366 15.42 10.20 -3.09
N LYS A 367 14.91 9.02 -3.36
CA LYS A 367 13.51 8.77 -3.69
C LYS A 367 12.70 8.62 -2.41
N ALA A 368 11.43 8.94 -2.47
CA ALA A 368 10.52 8.74 -1.35
C ALA A 368 9.22 8.10 -1.85
N THR A 369 8.75 7.11 -1.10
CA THR A 369 7.39 6.57 -1.21
C THR A 369 6.65 6.87 0.08
N PHE A 370 5.34 7.08 0.03
CA PHE A 370 4.60 7.43 1.21
C PHE A 370 3.16 6.91 1.18
N ARG A 371 2.58 6.78 2.35
CA ARG A 371 1.17 6.44 2.56
C ARG A 371 0.50 7.51 3.40
N VAL A 372 -0.74 7.80 3.05
CA VAL A 372 -1.60 8.72 3.81
C VAL A 372 -2.62 7.87 4.57
N PRO A 373 -2.85 8.10 5.88
CA PRO A 373 -3.85 7.38 6.65
C PRO A 373 -5.22 7.42 5.96
N GLY A 374 -5.87 6.25 5.87
CA GLY A 374 -7.16 6.09 5.20
C GLY A 374 -7.09 5.90 3.68
N SER A 375 -5.91 5.85 3.06
CA SER A 375 -5.72 5.46 1.67
C SER A 375 -5.12 4.06 1.60
N ALA A 376 -5.71 3.18 0.77
CA ALA A 376 -5.12 1.88 0.46
C ALA A 376 -3.89 2.00 -0.45
N ASP A 377 -3.84 3.07 -1.26
CA ASP A 377 -2.80 3.28 -2.25
C ASP A 377 -1.55 3.93 -1.64
N GLY A 378 -0.38 3.44 -2.05
CA GLY A 378 0.90 4.09 -1.83
C GLY A 378 1.17 5.15 -2.91
N TRP A 379 1.84 6.23 -2.52
CA TRP A 379 2.23 7.32 -3.39
C TRP A 379 3.74 7.36 -3.56
N ARG A 380 4.18 7.79 -4.74
CA ARG A 380 5.60 7.98 -5.02
C ARG A 380 5.90 9.46 -5.30
N ALA A 381 6.93 9.98 -4.65
CA ALA A 381 7.43 11.31 -4.97
C ALA A 381 8.07 11.34 -6.37
N ARG A 382 7.82 12.42 -7.10
CA ARG A 382 8.34 12.61 -8.45
C ARG A 382 9.83 12.92 -8.45
N ARG A 383 10.24 13.85 -7.60
CA ARG A 383 11.63 14.27 -7.42
C ARG A 383 11.84 14.97 -6.08
N THR A 384 13.07 15.02 -5.63
CA THR A 384 13.50 15.86 -4.51
C THR A 384 13.59 17.30 -5.00
N VAL A 385 12.95 18.22 -4.29
CA VAL A 385 13.00 19.68 -4.57
C VAL A 385 14.16 20.30 -3.80
N SER A 386 14.27 20.00 -2.52
CA SER A 386 15.34 20.51 -1.67
C SER A 386 15.62 19.56 -0.50
N VAL A 387 16.88 19.60 -0.04
CA VAL A 387 17.32 18.98 1.22
C VAL A 387 17.79 20.13 2.10
N GLY A 388 17.23 20.26 3.29
CA GLY A 388 17.56 21.32 4.24
C GLY A 388 19.01 21.24 4.69
N GLY A 389 19.67 22.38 4.79
CA GLY A 389 21.03 22.50 5.32
C GLY A 389 21.09 22.78 6.82
N VAL A 390 19.95 22.90 7.49
CA VAL A 390 19.87 23.26 8.92
C VAL A 390 18.99 22.24 9.67
N ILE A 391 19.46 21.83 10.84
CA ILE A 391 18.70 20.95 11.74
C ILE A 391 17.80 21.83 12.61
N ASP A 392 16.51 21.55 12.60
CA ASP A 392 15.58 22.12 13.58
C ASP A 392 15.94 21.61 14.98
N SER A 393 16.28 22.54 15.88
CA SER A 393 16.77 22.21 17.22
C SER A 393 15.69 21.60 18.13
N VAL A 394 14.42 21.89 17.87
CA VAL A 394 13.28 21.40 18.65
C VAL A 394 12.91 19.98 18.24
N SER A 395 12.67 19.78 16.96
CA SER A 395 12.26 18.48 16.41
C SER A 395 13.46 17.56 16.15
N ARG A 396 14.71 18.07 16.13
CA ARG A 396 15.93 17.35 15.74
C ARG A 396 15.84 16.71 14.37
N THR A 397 15.16 17.40 13.43
CA THR A 397 14.97 16.93 12.07
C THR A 397 15.52 17.90 11.04
N VAL A 398 15.77 17.40 9.83
CA VAL A 398 16.09 18.19 8.65
C VAL A 398 14.88 18.13 7.71
N PRO A 399 14.36 19.27 7.22
CA PRO A 399 13.29 19.26 6.24
C PRO A 399 13.81 18.80 4.88
N VAL A 400 13.11 17.85 4.26
CA VAL A 400 13.36 17.43 2.88
C VAL A 400 12.05 17.55 2.11
N ILE A 401 12.09 18.31 1.03
CA ILE A 401 10.89 18.59 0.23
C ILE A 401 10.91 17.78 -1.04
N TYR A 402 9.82 17.05 -1.26
CA TYR A 402 9.57 16.29 -2.46
C TYR A 402 8.38 16.86 -3.25
N GLU A 403 8.48 16.84 -4.56
CA GLU A 403 7.37 17.17 -5.46
C GLU A 403 6.52 15.92 -5.71
N VAL A 404 5.21 16.08 -5.62
CA VAL A 404 4.24 15.01 -5.81
C VAL A 404 3.18 15.47 -6.81
N ALA A 405 2.99 14.69 -7.87
CA ALA A 405 1.89 14.89 -8.80
C ALA A 405 0.56 14.48 -8.15
N ASN A 406 -0.46 15.32 -8.27
CA ASN A 406 -1.77 15.10 -7.67
C ASN A 406 -2.91 15.40 -8.67
N PRO A 407 -2.96 14.70 -9.83
CA PRO A 407 -3.88 15.05 -10.92
C PRO A 407 -5.36 14.93 -10.52
N GLY A 408 -5.69 14.02 -9.62
CA GLY A 408 -7.05 13.84 -9.09
C GLY A 408 -7.41 14.75 -7.91
N GLY A 409 -6.45 15.53 -7.37
CA GLY A 409 -6.65 16.33 -6.16
C GLY A 409 -6.99 15.49 -4.91
N THR A 410 -6.60 14.22 -4.90
CA THR A 410 -6.86 13.27 -3.79
C THR A 410 -6.07 13.67 -2.55
N LEU A 411 -4.80 14.03 -2.74
CA LEU A 411 -3.97 14.56 -1.66
C LEU A 411 -4.44 15.98 -1.32
N LYS A 412 -4.80 16.17 -0.05
CA LYS A 412 -5.19 17.48 0.47
C LYS A 412 -4.03 18.10 1.23
N VAL A 413 -3.86 19.41 1.08
CA VAL A 413 -2.91 20.18 1.88
C VAL A 413 -3.26 20.02 3.37
N GLY A 414 -2.25 19.78 4.18
CA GLY A 414 -2.40 19.49 5.61
C GLY A 414 -2.43 18.01 5.97
N MET A 415 -2.59 17.10 5.01
CA MET A 415 -2.53 15.66 5.29
C MET A 415 -1.14 15.24 5.77
N HIS A 416 -1.12 14.40 6.81
CA HIS A 416 0.10 13.74 7.27
C HIS A 416 0.36 12.46 6.48
N ALA A 417 1.62 12.10 6.34
CA ALA A 417 2.06 10.93 5.62
C ALA A 417 3.14 10.17 6.38
N GLN A 418 3.11 8.86 6.27
CA GLN A 418 4.24 7.99 6.61
C GLN A 418 5.10 7.82 5.38
N VAL A 419 6.38 8.12 5.48
CA VAL A 419 7.28 8.25 4.34
C VAL A 419 8.45 7.29 4.49
N ALA A 420 8.67 6.44 3.49
CA ALA A 420 9.89 5.66 3.34
C ALA A 420 10.87 6.44 2.44
N VAL A 421 11.96 6.90 3.02
CA VAL A 421 12.99 7.68 2.33
C VAL A 421 14.16 6.78 1.96
N GLY A 422 14.50 6.72 0.69
CA GLY A 422 15.65 5.96 0.19
C GLY A 422 16.97 6.66 0.48
N THR A 423 17.96 5.91 0.97
CA THR A 423 19.31 6.42 1.25
C THR A 423 20.19 6.48 -0.01
N GLY A 424 19.73 5.90 -1.12
CA GLY A 424 20.53 5.71 -2.33
C GLY A 424 21.55 4.57 -2.22
N ARG A 425 21.68 3.93 -1.05
CA ARG A 425 22.51 2.74 -0.86
C ARG A 425 21.73 1.50 -1.26
N GLU A 426 22.26 0.73 -2.19
CA GLU A 426 21.75 -0.59 -2.52
C GLU A 426 22.35 -1.63 -1.56
N VAL A 427 21.49 -2.48 -1.03
CA VAL A 427 21.88 -3.61 -0.19
C VAL A 427 21.42 -4.88 -0.91
N GLU A 428 22.34 -5.80 -1.06
CA GLU A 428 22.07 -7.13 -1.60
C GLU A 428 21.67 -8.08 -0.48
N GLY A 429 20.64 -8.87 -0.70
CA GLY A 429 20.15 -9.83 0.27
C GLY A 429 18.94 -10.59 -0.23
N VAL A 430 18.28 -11.28 0.69
CA VAL A 430 17.05 -12.00 0.38
C VAL A 430 15.91 -11.01 0.20
N VAL A 431 15.21 -11.11 -0.92
CA VAL A 431 14.12 -10.23 -1.31
C VAL A 431 12.84 -11.03 -1.48
N ILE A 432 11.77 -10.55 -0.87
CA ILE A 432 10.42 -11.10 -1.00
C ILE A 432 9.43 -10.01 -1.44
N PRO A 433 8.28 -10.38 -2.02
CA PRO A 433 7.19 -9.42 -2.24
C PRO A 433 6.75 -8.80 -0.92
N SER A 434 6.53 -7.48 -0.89
CA SER A 434 6.09 -6.77 0.33
C SER A 434 4.75 -7.29 0.87
N ALA A 435 3.90 -7.83 -0.02
CA ALA A 435 2.62 -8.45 0.34
C ALA A 435 2.77 -9.72 1.21
N ALA A 436 3.97 -10.33 1.25
CA ALA A 436 4.23 -11.49 2.09
C ALA A 436 4.45 -11.12 3.57
N ILE A 437 4.65 -9.84 3.87
CA ILE A 437 4.91 -9.37 5.24
C ILE A 437 3.59 -8.96 5.88
N LEU A 438 3.30 -9.60 7.00
CA LEU A 438 2.17 -9.28 7.86
C LEU A 438 2.68 -8.63 9.15
N ASP A 439 1.87 -7.77 9.73
CA ASP A 439 2.07 -7.28 11.09
C ASP A 439 1.35 -8.21 12.08
N ASP A 440 2.08 -8.74 13.03
CA ASP A 440 1.55 -9.55 14.10
C ASP A 440 2.00 -8.97 15.45
N ASP A 441 1.11 -8.17 16.04
CA ASP A 441 1.34 -7.42 17.28
C ASP A 441 2.59 -6.53 17.25
N GLY A 442 2.80 -5.81 16.12
CA GLY A 442 3.93 -4.92 15.91
C GLY A 442 5.21 -5.61 15.46
N ARG A 443 5.17 -6.92 15.18
CA ARG A 443 6.29 -7.69 14.65
C ARG A 443 6.04 -8.09 13.20
N PRO A 444 6.98 -7.85 12.29
CA PRO A 444 6.86 -8.31 10.92
C PRO A 444 7.04 -9.83 10.87
N VAL A 445 6.06 -10.53 10.31
CA VAL A 445 6.08 -11.98 10.13
C VAL A 445 5.77 -12.36 8.69
N ALA A 446 6.21 -13.53 8.25
CA ALA A 446 5.76 -14.17 7.02
C ALA A 446 5.47 -15.65 7.24
N TYR A 447 4.64 -16.21 6.35
CA TYR A 447 4.38 -17.63 6.30
C TYR A 447 5.22 -18.25 5.18
N VAL A 448 6.10 -19.18 5.55
CA VAL A 448 6.94 -19.95 4.62
C VAL A 448 6.26 -21.27 4.34
N GLN A 449 6.29 -21.73 3.09
CA GLN A 449 5.75 -23.02 2.65
C GLN A 449 6.92 -23.99 2.38
N PRO A 450 7.38 -24.79 3.35
CA PRO A 450 8.45 -25.78 3.15
C PRO A 450 7.97 -27.01 2.35
N ALA A 451 6.68 -27.33 2.41
CA ALA A 451 6.05 -28.41 1.66
C ALA A 451 4.63 -28.03 1.25
N GLY A 452 4.02 -28.81 0.36
CA GLY A 452 2.77 -28.46 -0.32
C GLY A 452 1.63 -28.04 0.60
N GLU A 453 1.47 -28.67 1.76
CA GLU A 453 0.40 -28.40 2.72
C GLU A 453 0.90 -27.90 4.07
N ARG A 454 2.22 -27.79 4.22
CA ARG A 454 2.87 -27.35 5.45
C ARG A 454 3.32 -25.92 5.36
N PHE A 455 3.01 -25.14 6.40
CA PHE A 455 3.39 -23.76 6.52
C PHE A 455 4.04 -23.49 7.88
N GLU A 456 5.01 -22.57 7.89
CA GLU A 456 5.70 -22.12 9.09
C GLU A 456 5.58 -20.61 9.22
N LYS A 457 5.15 -20.15 10.39
CA LYS A 457 5.20 -18.73 10.73
C LYS A 457 6.62 -18.37 11.15
N ARG A 458 7.21 -17.38 10.51
CA ARG A 458 8.54 -16.89 10.84
C ARG A 458 8.55 -15.40 11.10
N GLU A 459 9.21 -15.00 12.18
CA GLU A 459 9.48 -13.61 12.51
C GLU A 459 10.61 -13.08 11.61
N LEU A 460 10.45 -11.86 11.11
CA LEU A 460 11.35 -11.26 10.14
C LEU A 460 12.10 -10.06 10.71
N THR A 461 13.35 -9.90 10.29
CA THR A 461 14.02 -8.61 10.37
C THR A 461 14.03 -7.99 8.98
N VAL A 462 13.28 -6.90 8.78
CA VAL A 462 13.17 -6.22 7.50
C VAL A 462 14.23 -5.11 7.41
N GLY A 463 15.08 -5.15 6.39
CA GLY A 463 16.14 -4.16 6.16
C GLY A 463 15.71 -2.94 5.36
N GLY A 464 14.55 -3.01 4.71
CA GLY A 464 13.98 -1.93 3.91
C GLY A 464 12.96 -2.47 2.91
N THR A 465 12.10 -1.56 2.44
CA THR A 465 11.11 -1.87 1.40
C THR A 465 11.29 -0.90 0.24
N SER A 466 11.22 -1.39 -0.97
CA SER A 466 11.23 -0.60 -2.18
C SER A 466 10.16 -1.13 -3.12
N ASP A 467 9.25 -0.25 -3.51
CA ASP A 467 8.11 -0.58 -4.39
C ASP A 467 7.24 -1.71 -3.80
N ASP A 468 7.21 -2.86 -4.48
CA ASP A 468 6.49 -4.07 -4.12
C ASP A 468 7.39 -5.14 -3.45
N ARG A 469 8.67 -4.81 -3.18
CA ARG A 469 9.68 -5.74 -2.67
C ARG A 469 10.23 -5.29 -1.32
N ALA A 470 10.52 -6.27 -0.47
CA ALA A 470 11.15 -6.06 0.83
C ALA A 470 12.44 -6.85 0.95
N LEU A 471 13.48 -6.20 1.47
CA LEU A 471 14.73 -6.83 1.86
C LEU A 471 14.56 -7.48 3.23
N VAL A 472 14.83 -8.77 3.33
CA VAL A 472 14.80 -9.53 4.57
C VAL A 472 16.24 -9.81 5.02
N LEU A 473 16.57 -9.33 6.22
CA LEU A 473 17.89 -9.51 6.82
C LEU A 473 17.99 -10.85 7.56
N SER A 474 16.87 -11.32 8.15
CA SER A 474 16.79 -12.61 8.83
C SER A 474 15.35 -13.15 8.84
N GLY A 475 15.19 -14.47 8.96
CA GLY A 475 13.91 -15.17 9.03
C GLY A 475 13.58 -15.97 7.76
N ILE A 476 14.12 -15.61 6.60
CA ILE A 476 13.89 -16.30 5.32
C ILE A 476 15.21 -16.49 4.59
N LYS A 477 15.34 -17.62 3.89
CA LYS A 477 16.48 -17.94 3.02
C LYS A 477 16.09 -17.81 1.55
N ALA A 478 17.05 -17.50 0.70
CA ALA A 478 16.83 -17.55 -0.76
C ALA A 478 16.42 -18.96 -1.20
N GLY A 479 15.45 -19.05 -2.08
CA GLY A 479 14.87 -20.31 -2.56
C GLY A 479 13.70 -20.83 -1.70
N GLU A 480 13.42 -20.27 -0.53
CA GLU A 480 12.21 -20.60 0.23
C GLU A 480 10.99 -19.95 -0.39
N ARG A 481 9.85 -20.59 -0.21
CA ARG A 481 8.58 -20.10 -0.75
C ARG A 481 7.77 -19.40 0.33
N VAL A 482 7.30 -18.19 0.05
CA VAL A 482 6.54 -17.37 0.99
C VAL A 482 5.13 -17.10 0.47
N VAL A 483 4.16 -17.08 1.37
CA VAL A 483 2.77 -16.74 1.05
C VAL A 483 2.67 -15.24 0.76
N THR A 484 2.16 -14.89 -0.42
CA THR A 484 2.00 -13.50 -0.87
C THR A 484 0.56 -13.05 -0.98
N GLY A 485 -0.36 -14.00 -1.02
CA GLY A 485 -1.80 -13.75 -1.07
C GLY A 485 -2.54 -14.61 -0.04
N ALA A 486 -3.60 -14.07 0.53
CA ALA A 486 -4.44 -14.74 1.53
C ALA A 486 -3.68 -15.29 2.77
N ALA A 487 -2.56 -14.68 3.14
CA ALA A 487 -1.74 -15.10 4.28
C ALA A 487 -2.52 -15.08 5.62
N TYR A 488 -3.57 -14.27 5.71
CA TYR A 488 -4.46 -14.28 6.87
C TYR A 488 -5.24 -15.59 7.01
N GLN A 489 -5.57 -16.28 5.90
CA GLN A 489 -6.23 -17.58 5.93
C GLN A 489 -5.31 -18.67 6.49
N VAL A 490 -4.01 -18.60 6.13
CA VAL A 490 -2.98 -19.49 6.72
C VAL A 490 -2.85 -19.22 8.23
N ARG A 491 -2.91 -17.94 8.64
CA ARG A 491 -2.95 -17.57 10.06
C ARG A 491 -4.17 -18.18 10.78
N LEU A 492 -5.35 -18.12 10.18
CA LEU A 492 -6.56 -18.72 10.78
C LEU A 492 -6.44 -20.23 10.90
N ALA A 493 -5.82 -20.91 9.93
CA ALA A 493 -5.55 -22.35 10.01
C ALA A 493 -4.65 -22.68 11.21
N SER A 494 -3.70 -21.83 11.57
CA SER A 494 -2.85 -22.04 12.76
C SER A 494 -3.60 -21.97 14.09
N LEU A 495 -4.77 -21.31 14.10
CA LEU A 495 -5.60 -21.17 15.31
C LEU A 495 -6.63 -22.31 15.47
N SER A 496 -6.82 -23.11 14.42
CA SER A 496 -7.70 -24.27 14.45
C SER A 496 -6.98 -25.44 15.13
N THR A 497 -7.34 -25.75 16.35
CA THR A 497 -6.77 -26.86 17.16
C THR A 497 -7.21 -28.26 16.70
N SER A 498 -8.02 -28.37 15.64
CA SER A 498 -8.34 -29.66 15.04
C SER A 498 -7.33 -30.00 13.96
N VAL A 499 -6.25 -30.67 14.32
CA VAL A 499 -5.45 -31.45 13.37
C VAL A 499 -6.36 -32.57 12.88
N PRO A 500 -6.74 -32.64 11.60
CA PRO A 500 -7.34 -33.86 11.08
C PRO A 500 -6.27 -34.96 11.16
N ALA A 501 -6.55 -36.04 11.90
CA ALA A 501 -5.75 -37.24 11.79
C ALA A 501 -5.65 -37.59 10.29
N HIS A 502 -4.44 -37.86 9.81
CA HIS A 502 -4.15 -38.28 8.45
C HIS A 502 -5.08 -39.41 8.03
N GLY A 503 -6.12 -39.12 7.32
CA GLY A 503 -7.14 -40.06 6.90
C GLY A 503 -7.89 -39.49 5.73
N HIS A 504 -7.21 -39.42 4.58
CA HIS A 504 -7.91 -39.22 3.31
C HIS A 504 -8.45 -40.59 2.86
N GLU A 505 -9.67 -40.92 3.26
CA GLU A 505 -10.42 -41.93 2.51
C GLU A 505 -10.82 -41.35 1.16
N HIS A 506 -10.12 -41.75 0.11
CA HIS A 506 -10.43 -41.46 -1.29
C HIS A 506 -10.98 -42.68 -1.99
#